data_43907c1a5b06162e621e4760b34d3a7f
#
_entry.id   43907c1a5b06162e621e4760b34d3a7f
#
_cell.length_a   1.000
_cell.length_b   1.000
_cell.length_c   1.000
_cell.angle_alpha   90.00
_cell.angle_beta   90.00
_cell.angle_gamma   90.00
#
_symmetry.space_group_name_H-M   'P 1'
#
loop_
_entity.id
_entity.type
_entity.pdbx_description
1 polymer ?
#
loop_
_entity_poly.entity_id
_entity_poly.type
_entity_poly.pdbx_seq_one_letter_code
_entity_poly.pdbx_strand_id
1 'polypeptide(L)'
;MEKYLYTYLRGLDKSDLGTFGETLVLEKLKAMDFDVVNANTIQSNYKYIDLFCTNPKNHQTIGIQVKTSFDTNIPIGITLEKCVRKNLEKRILGPWVFIHIDKDGILHCYILTREEMISLAHESNDWYVNKWKTSYRKKPVKPSNACGLYVKWIDGEGEENNDRHYEFVNPLTEKSEDRWDKIADALNRPSLYSKLKDFSGIVHIKDHAQKYEELQKQYTCIAEYVFFEGYFDVNGKRKIYPTDIEFYYHEEDAEGLKDPIMYHTDDHEKKQLDYYPLSSLNFHVSGLDVTFENKEKKYRASFLIREYKVFDFNGKDWIETKDCENRSTYIYEDLLMNIPLSEGINIKWIDCPSVKEASWKPIVFSRVNVANYVKDTEENYIKEEIDKNSFEQLSLEEQQNYFSYSGKKFKKCDRMWNFHK
;
A
#
# COMPACT_ATOMS: atom_id res chain seq x y z
N MET A 1 -6.83 -13.59 40.97
CA MET A 1 -5.99 -12.70 40.12
C MET A 1 -6.87 -11.94 39.12
N GLU A 2 -7.79 -12.57 38.42
CA GLU A 2 -8.67 -12.02 37.38
C GLU A 2 -9.58 -10.88 37.90
N LYS A 3 -10.25 -11.07 39.03
CA LYS A 3 -11.11 -10.03 39.64
C LYS A 3 -10.35 -8.78 40.06
N TYR A 4 -9.05 -8.91 40.39
CA TYR A 4 -8.20 -7.77 40.69
C TYR A 4 -7.81 -6.98 39.43
N LEU A 5 -7.52 -7.69 38.36
CA LEU A 5 -7.24 -7.13 37.05
C LEU A 5 -8.45 -6.34 36.51
N TYR A 6 -9.66 -6.91 36.59
CA TYR A 6 -10.87 -6.23 36.20
C TYR A 6 -11.09 -4.91 36.93
N THR A 7 -10.94 -4.93 38.27
CA THR A 7 -11.13 -3.73 39.10
C THR A 7 -10.10 -2.65 38.74
N TYR A 8 -8.83 -3.05 38.51
CA TYR A 8 -7.79 -2.14 38.08
C TYR A 8 -8.08 -1.53 36.71
N LEU A 9 -8.39 -2.35 35.73
CA LEU A 9 -8.67 -1.89 34.36
C LEU A 9 -9.92 -0.99 34.30
N ARG A 10 -10.94 -1.27 35.11
CA ARG A 10 -12.15 -0.43 35.24
C ARG A 10 -11.86 0.96 35.81
N GLY A 11 -10.77 1.10 36.56
CA GLY A 11 -10.31 2.39 37.10
C GLY A 11 -9.54 3.25 36.09
N LEU A 12 -9.13 2.69 34.97
CA LEU A 12 -8.43 3.43 33.93
C LEU A 12 -9.37 4.38 33.18
N ASP A 13 -8.82 5.48 32.70
CA ASP A 13 -9.54 6.30 31.74
C ASP A 13 -9.53 5.64 30.34
N LYS A 14 -10.25 6.24 29.38
CA LYS A 14 -10.38 5.66 28.03
C LYS A 14 -9.05 5.63 27.27
N SER A 15 -8.17 6.59 27.52
CA SER A 15 -6.85 6.65 26.89
C SER A 15 -5.93 5.55 27.41
N ASP A 16 -5.91 5.41 28.73
CA ASP A 16 -5.08 4.40 29.40
C ASP A 16 -5.58 2.98 29.08
N LEU A 17 -6.90 2.77 29.01
CA LEU A 17 -7.48 1.51 28.57
C LEU A 17 -7.13 1.19 27.11
N GLY A 18 -7.12 2.19 26.23
CA GLY A 18 -6.65 2.06 24.86
C GLY A 18 -5.18 1.63 24.80
N THR A 19 -4.31 2.35 25.52
CA THR A 19 -2.87 2.05 25.63
C THR A 19 -2.60 0.64 26.18
N PHE A 20 -3.39 0.21 27.15
CA PHE A 20 -3.32 -1.16 27.67
C PHE A 20 -3.57 -2.19 26.55
N GLY A 21 -4.64 -1.99 25.76
CA GLY A 21 -4.96 -2.90 24.67
C GLY A 21 -3.92 -2.90 23.55
N GLU A 22 -3.43 -1.73 23.16
CA GLU A 22 -2.33 -1.61 22.18
C GLU A 22 -1.09 -2.36 22.65
N THR A 23 -0.72 -2.21 23.93
CA THR A 23 0.44 -2.89 24.54
C THR A 23 0.24 -4.41 24.54
N LEU A 24 -0.96 -4.89 24.89
CA LEU A 24 -1.27 -6.32 24.89
C LEU A 24 -1.08 -6.94 23.49
N VAL A 25 -1.63 -6.29 22.47
CA VAL A 25 -1.50 -6.73 21.07
C VAL A 25 -0.05 -6.69 20.61
N LEU A 26 0.68 -5.61 20.94
CA LEU A 26 2.09 -5.44 20.62
C LEU A 26 2.93 -6.59 21.20
N GLU A 27 2.77 -6.89 22.48
CA GLU A 27 3.53 -7.98 23.12
C GLU A 27 3.14 -9.37 22.57
N LYS A 28 1.85 -9.58 22.23
CA LYS A 28 1.43 -10.82 21.60
C LYS A 28 2.07 -11.03 20.24
N LEU A 29 2.12 -10.00 19.40
CA LEU A 29 2.73 -10.07 18.08
C LEU A 29 4.26 -10.21 18.14
N LYS A 30 4.93 -9.56 19.11
CA LYS A 30 6.36 -9.79 19.36
C LYS A 30 6.64 -11.24 19.77
N ALA A 31 5.76 -11.84 20.58
CA ALA A 31 5.89 -13.25 20.95
C ALA A 31 5.66 -14.22 19.76
N MET A 32 5.17 -13.73 18.64
CA MET A 32 5.05 -14.42 17.36
C MET A 32 6.21 -14.11 16.38
N ASP A 33 7.32 -13.54 16.88
CA ASP A 33 8.52 -13.17 16.12
C ASP A 33 8.32 -12.07 15.07
N PHE A 34 7.35 -11.16 15.27
CA PHE A 34 7.17 -9.98 14.45
C PHE A 34 7.79 -8.73 15.09
N ASP A 35 8.30 -7.82 14.24
CA ASP A 35 8.74 -6.50 14.69
C ASP A 35 7.52 -5.58 14.78
N VAL A 36 7.26 -5.05 15.98
CA VAL A 36 6.06 -4.21 16.20
C VAL A 36 6.44 -2.88 16.82
N VAL A 37 5.88 -1.82 16.25
CA VAL A 37 6.06 -0.44 16.69
C VAL A 37 4.70 0.22 16.89
N ASN A 38 4.52 0.93 18.00
CA ASN A 38 3.33 1.77 18.20
C ASN A 38 3.37 2.97 17.25
N ALA A 39 2.33 3.14 16.45
CA ALA A 39 2.25 4.21 15.45
C ALA A 39 2.31 5.60 16.07
N ASN A 40 1.79 5.78 17.30
CA ASN A 40 1.84 7.04 18.03
C ASN A 40 3.25 7.46 18.47
N THR A 41 4.22 6.53 18.48
CA THR A 41 5.64 6.88 18.71
C THR A 41 6.28 7.52 17.48
N ILE A 42 5.74 7.26 16.30
CA ILE A 42 6.19 7.85 15.04
C ILE A 42 5.54 9.22 14.85
N GLN A 43 4.26 9.30 15.11
CA GLN A 43 3.49 10.54 15.06
C GLN A 43 2.31 10.48 16.03
N SER A 44 2.18 11.51 16.87
CA SER A 44 1.04 11.64 17.78
C SER A 44 -0.29 11.62 17.04
N ASN A 45 -1.23 10.81 17.52
CA ASN A 45 -2.55 10.61 16.93
C ASN A 45 -2.53 10.08 15.48
N TYR A 46 -1.68 9.10 15.20
CA TYR A 46 -1.70 8.42 13.92
C TYR A 46 -3.10 7.85 13.65
N LYS A 47 -3.68 8.17 12.49
CA LYS A 47 -5.11 7.85 12.25
C LYS A 47 -5.30 6.49 11.61
N TYR A 48 -6.23 5.73 12.19
CA TYR A 48 -6.68 4.41 11.71
C TYR A 48 -5.61 3.31 11.76
N ILE A 49 -4.47 3.57 12.41
CA ILE A 49 -3.42 2.58 12.68
C ILE A 49 -2.90 2.87 14.09
N ASP A 50 -2.95 1.88 14.96
CA ASP A 50 -2.38 1.96 16.30
C ASP A 50 -0.98 1.30 16.35
N LEU A 51 -0.78 0.23 15.58
CA LEU A 51 0.48 -0.51 15.52
C LEU A 51 0.91 -0.73 14.08
N PHE A 52 2.22 -0.61 13.81
CA PHE A 52 2.85 -1.17 12.63
C PHE A 52 3.49 -2.50 13.00
N CYS A 53 3.18 -3.53 12.23
CA CYS A 53 3.70 -4.86 12.42
C CYS A 53 4.46 -5.30 11.16
N THR A 54 5.72 -5.68 11.30
CA THR A 54 6.61 -6.07 10.22
C THR A 54 7.07 -7.50 10.40
N ASN A 55 7.00 -8.30 9.36
CA ASN A 55 7.61 -9.62 9.33
C ASN A 55 9.10 -9.46 8.97
N PRO A 56 10.05 -9.78 9.87
CA PRO A 56 11.48 -9.59 9.63
C PRO A 56 12.04 -10.48 8.51
N LYS A 57 11.32 -11.55 8.12
CA LYS A 57 11.78 -12.49 7.10
C LYS A 57 11.54 -11.99 5.67
N ASN A 58 10.43 -11.30 5.43
CA ASN A 58 10.03 -10.84 4.11
C ASN A 58 9.83 -9.31 4.04
N HIS A 59 10.06 -8.60 5.16
CA HIS A 59 9.91 -7.16 5.32
C HIS A 59 8.52 -6.61 5.02
N GLN A 60 7.50 -7.48 4.98
CA GLN A 60 6.12 -7.02 4.85
C GLN A 60 5.69 -6.28 6.11
N THR A 61 5.12 -5.10 5.91
CA THR A 61 4.59 -4.27 7.00
C THR A 61 3.09 -4.05 6.80
N ILE A 62 2.32 -4.28 7.85
CA ILE A 62 0.89 -3.97 7.88
C ILE A 62 0.58 -3.01 9.02
N GLY A 63 -0.47 -2.18 8.84
CA GLY A 63 -1.05 -1.37 9.90
C GLY A 63 -2.17 -2.13 10.62
N ILE A 64 -2.20 -2.09 11.94
CA ILE A 64 -3.20 -2.76 12.77
C ILE A 64 -3.91 -1.70 13.62
N GLN A 65 -5.24 -1.78 13.68
CA GLN A 65 -6.07 -0.96 14.57
C GLN A 65 -6.50 -1.80 15.77
N VAL A 66 -6.43 -1.22 16.98
CA VAL A 66 -6.84 -1.89 18.22
C VAL A 66 -8.02 -1.13 18.84
N LYS A 67 -8.99 -1.85 19.39
CA LYS A 67 -10.11 -1.30 20.17
C LYS A 67 -10.32 -2.11 21.42
N THR A 68 -10.32 -1.46 22.58
CA THR A 68 -10.52 -2.09 23.88
C THR A 68 -11.77 -1.55 24.55
N SER A 69 -12.61 -2.43 25.06
CA SER A 69 -13.89 -2.05 25.70
C SER A 69 -14.34 -3.07 26.73
N PHE A 70 -15.04 -2.58 27.74
CA PHE A 70 -15.88 -3.38 28.65
C PHE A 70 -17.30 -3.58 28.12
N ASP A 71 -17.71 -2.71 27.18
CA ASP A 71 -19.05 -2.76 26.63
C ASP A 71 -19.11 -3.79 25.50
N THR A 72 -20.24 -4.49 25.42
CA THR A 72 -20.51 -5.45 24.34
C THR A 72 -20.73 -4.80 22.99
N ASN A 73 -21.01 -3.49 22.95
CA ASN A 73 -21.02 -2.68 21.74
C ASN A 73 -19.73 -1.85 21.69
N ILE A 74 -18.80 -2.24 20.82
CA ILE A 74 -17.49 -1.59 20.70
C ILE A 74 -17.54 -0.56 19.56
N PRO A 75 -17.45 0.75 19.86
CA PRO A 75 -17.44 1.79 18.83
C PRO A 75 -16.18 1.71 17.97
N ILE A 76 -16.34 1.73 16.65
CA ILE A 76 -15.20 1.67 15.71
C ILE A 76 -14.59 3.05 15.38
N GLY A 77 -15.15 4.13 15.90
CA GLY A 77 -14.68 5.50 15.64
C GLY A 77 -15.05 6.04 14.23
N ILE A 78 -15.89 5.34 13.49
CA ILE A 78 -16.43 5.76 12.20
C ILE A 78 -17.92 6.05 12.38
N THR A 79 -18.40 7.19 11.89
CA THR A 79 -19.80 7.57 12.01
C THR A 79 -20.69 6.78 11.05
N LEU A 80 -21.97 6.61 11.39
CA LEU A 80 -22.92 5.84 10.59
C LEU A 80 -23.01 6.35 9.13
N GLU A 81 -23.02 7.67 8.93
CA GLU A 81 -23.03 8.29 7.59
C GLU A 81 -21.81 7.93 6.73
N LYS A 82 -20.70 7.54 7.36
CA LYS A 82 -19.44 7.21 6.74
C LYS A 82 -19.19 5.70 6.60
N CYS A 83 -20.04 4.88 7.20
CA CYS A 83 -19.97 3.41 7.12
C CYS A 83 -20.53 2.86 5.79
N VAL A 84 -20.27 3.53 4.69
CA VAL A 84 -20.52 3.01 3.34
C VAL A 84 -19.23 2.43 2.78
N ARG A 85 -19.33 1.34 1.99
CA ARG A 85 -18.19 0.54 1.55
C ARG A 85 -17.04 1.39 0.99
N LYS A 86 -17.33 2.29 0.04
CA LYS A 86 -16.34 3.20 -0.56
C LYS A 86 -15.55 4.05 0.45
N ASN A 87 -16.19 4.45 1.54
CA ASN A 87 -15.53 5.22 2.60
C ASN A 87 -14.76 4.32 3.56
N LEU A 88 -15.29 3.13 3.86
CA LEU A 88 -14.63 2.15 4.71
C LEU A 88 -13.32 1.67 4.11
N GLU A 89 -13.28 1.39 2.81
CA GLU A 89 -12.08 1.01 2.07
C GLU A 89 -10.94 2.02 2.20
N LYS A 90 -11.26 3.31 2.33
CA LYS A 90 -10.28 4.39 2.54
C LYS A 90 -9.78 4.53 3.98
N ARG A 91 -10.49 3.99 4.96
CA ARG A 91 -10.24 4.19 6.40
C ARG A 91 -9.76 2.93 7.10
N ILE A 92 -10.20 1.78 6.64
CA ILE A 92 -9.78 0.48 7.16
C ILE A 92 -8.57 0.05 6.33
N LEU A 93 -7.38 0.19 6.93
CA LEU A 93 -6.10 0.08 6.23
C LEU A 93 -5.42 -1.27 6.45
N GLY A 94 -5.92 -2.06 7.40
CA GLY A 94 -5.39 -3.35 7.74
C GLY A 94 -6.31 -4.11 8.69
N PRO A 95 -5.81 -5.19 9.31
CA PRO A 95 -6.53 -5.96 10.31
C PRO A 95 -6.92 -5.11 11.53
N TRP A 96 -8.02 -5.52 12.18
CA TRP A 96 -8.48 -4.93 13.43
C TRP A 96 -8.48 -5.98 14.54
N VAL A 97 -8.06 -5.56 15.73
CA VAL A 97 -8.11 -6.36 16.95
C VAL A 97 -9.07 -5.68 17.93
N PHE A 98 -10.11 -6.39 18.31
CA PHE A 98 -11.04 -5.95 19.34
C PHE A 98 -10.77 -6.74 20.62
N ILE A 99 -10.58 -6.03 21.73
CA ILE A 99 -10.37 -6.63 23.05
C ILE A 99 -11.60 -6.28 23.87
N HIS A 100 -12.39 -7.29 24.16
CA HIS A 100 -13.51 -7.21 25.09
C HIS A 100 -13.07 -7.76 26.45
N ILE A 101 -13.33 -6.99 27.50
CA ILE A 101 -13.05 -7.38 28.87
C ILE A 101 -14.42 -7.70 29.51
N ASP A 102 -14.68 -8.95 29.76
CA ASP A 102 -15.93 -9.38 30.35
C ASP A 102 -16.06 -9.03 31.84
N LYS A 103 -17.22 -9.36 32.44
CA LYS A 103 -17.51 -9.08 33.86
C LYS A 103 -16.62 -9.87 34.84
N ASP A 104 -16.03 -10.96 34.39
CA ASP A 104 -15.14 -11.80 35.18
C ASP A 104 -13.67 -11.40 35.03
N GLY A 105 -13.38 -10.42 34.16
CA GLY A 105 -12.04 -9.90 33.88
C GLY A 105 -11.29 -10.72 32.83
N ILE A 106 -11.99 -11.58 32.12
CA ILE A 106 -11.40 -12.38 31.03
C ILE A 106 -11.26 -11.48 29.79
N LEU A 107 -10.13 -11.59 29.12
CA LEU A 107 -9.82 -10.85 27.91
C LEU A 107 -10.15 -11.70 26.69
N HIS A 108 -11.10 -11.22 25.89
CA HIS A 108 -11.49 -11.84 24.63
C HIS A 108 -10.93 -11.02 23.47
N CYS A 109 -10.05 -11.62 22.66
CA CYS A 109 -9.42 -10.96 21.51
C CYS A 109 -10.09 -11.42 20.21
N TYR A 110 -10.76 -10.51 19.51
CA TYR A 110 -11.37 -10.79 18.21
C TYR A 110 -10.57 -10.14 17.10
N ILE A 111 -10.08 -10.96 16.18
CA ILE A 111 -9.24 -10.52 15.06
C ILE A 111 -10.02 -10.61 13.75
N LEU A 112 -10.11 -9.47 13.07
CA LEU A 112 -10.74 -9.35 11.75
C LEU A 112 -9.68 -8.98 10.71
N THR A 113 -9.73 -9.60 9.55
CA THR A 113 -8.99 -9.11 8.39
C THR A 113 -9.54 -7.75 7.96
N ARG A 114 -8.83 -7.05 7.09
CA ARG A 114 -9.30 -5.79 6.50
C ARG A 114 -10.67 -5.96 5.82
N GLU A 115 -10.81 -6.99 5.00
CA GLU A 115 -12.03 -7.28 4.23
C GLU A 115 -13.21 -7.67 5.13
N GLU A 116 -12.97 -8.51 6.13
CA GLU A 116 -13.97 -8.86 7.13
C GLU A 116 -14.44 -7.60 7.90
N MET A 117 -13.51 -6.74 8.26
CA MET A 117 -13.83 -5.49 8.97
C MET A 117 -14.67 -4.53 8.12
N ILE A 118 -14.33 -4.38 6.83
CA ILE A 118 -15.10 -3.55 5.89
C ILE A 118 -16.51 -4.11 5.73
N SER A 119 -16.65 -5.40 5.49
CA SER A 119 -17.95 -6.07 5.32
C SER A 119 -18.79 -5.96 6.58
N LEU A 120 -18.22 -6.32 7.73
CA LEU A 120 -18.91 -6.30 9.01
C LEU A 120 -19.37 -4.89 9.42
N ALA A 121 -18.52 -3.88 9.24
CA ALA A 121 -18.88 -2.50 9.54
C ALA A 121 -20.00 -1.98 8.60
N HIS A 122 -19.94 -2.34 7.32
CA HIS A 122 -20.98 -1.97 6.35
C HIS A 122 -22.31 -2.64 6.68
N GLU A 123 -22.33 -3.94 6.89
CA GLU A 123 -23.51 -4.73 7.20
C GLU A 123 -24.15 -4.32 8.53
N SER A 124 -23.31 -4.08 9.56
CA SER A 124 -23.74 -3.57 10.87
C SER A 124 -24.44 -2.23 10.73
N ASN A 125 -23.85 -1.34 9.94
CA ASN A 125 -24.44 -0.02 9.68
C ASN A 125 -25.74 -0.13 8.90
N ASP A 126 -25.79 -0.93 7.84
CA ASP A 126 -26.99 -1.13 7.03
C ASP A 126 -28.15 -1.70 7.87
N TRP A 127 -27.84 -2.72 8.67
CA TRP A 127 -28.82 -3.28 9.60
C TRP A 127 -29.32 -2.24 10.59
N TYR A 128 -28.41 -1.51 11.24
CA TYR A 128 -28.77 -0.54 12.25
C TYR A 128 -29.56 0.63 11.68
N VAL A 129 -29.23 1.12 10.50
CA VAL A 129 -29.89 2.29 9.88
C VAL A 129 -31.19 1.90 9.19
N ASN A 130 -31.21 0.78 8.44
CA ASN A 130 -32.27 0.45 7.51
C ASN A 130 -33.20 -0.68 7.97
N LYS A 131 -32.63 -1.71 8.63
CA LYS A 131 -33.37 -2.93 8.98
C LYS A 131 -33.89 -2.91 10.41
N TRP A 132 -33.14 -2.35 11.33
CA TRP A 132 -33.65 -2.15 12.70
C TRP A 132 -34.66 -1.01 12.73
N LYS A 133 -35.73 -1.27 12.03
CA LYS A 133 -36.77 -0.26 11.81
C LYS A 133 -37.64 -0.04 13.04
N THR A 134 -37.86 1.19 13.27
CA THR A 134 -39.13 1.89 13.59
C THR A 134 -39.97 1.33 14.73
N SER A 135 -40.15 0.04 14.89
CA SER A 135 -40.96 -0.51 16.00
C SER A 135 -40.29 -0.42 17.37
N TYR A 136 -38.97 -0.33 17.42
CA TYR A 136 -38.20 -0.29 18.67
C TYR A 136 -37.51 1.06 18.95
N ARG A 137 -37.49 1.98 17.97
CA ARG A 137 -36.84 3.28 18.15
C ARG A 137 -37.81 4.35 18.61
N LYS A 138 -37.50 4.91 19.77
CA LYS A 138 -38.20 6.11 20.25
C LYS A 138 -37.68 7.41 19.61
N LYS A 139 -36.51 7.38 18.95
CA LYS A 139 -35.85 8.55 18.34
C LYS A 139 -35.19 8.16 17.01
N PRO A 140 -35.14 9.08 16.02
CA PRO A 140 -34.45 8.86 14.79
C PRO A 140 -32.94 8.65 15.01
N VAL A 141 -32.32 7.86 14.14
CA VAL A 141 -30.85 7.67 14.15
C VAL A 141 -30.17 8.96 13.75
N LYS A 142 -29.18 9.38 14.53
CA LYS A 142 -28.33 10.51 14.15
C LYS A 142 -27.19 9.99 13.26
N PRO A 143 -27.02 10.51 12.04
CA PRO A 143 -25.94 10.09 11.14
C PRO A 143 -24.54 10.22 11.75
N SER A 144 -24.36 11.17 12.67
CA SER A 144 -23.09 11.41 13.39
C SER A 144 -22.81 10.43 14.53
N ASN A 145 -23.72 9.51 14.86
CA ASN A 145 -23.44 8.48 15.86
C ASN A 145 -22.33 7.56 15.35
N ALA A 146 -21.48 7.06 16.26
CA ALA A 146 -20.47 6.07 15.92
C ALA A 146 -21.12 4.74 15.54
N CYS A 147 -20.61 4.10 14.50
CA CYS A 147 -20.89 2.70 14.21
C CYS A 147 -20.21 1.84 15.30
N GLY A 148 -20.87 0.79 15.76
CA GLY A 148 -20.34 -0.14 16.75
C GLY A 148 -20.46 -1.57 16.25
N LEU A 149 -19.54 -2.42 16.70
CA LEU A 149 -19.60 -3.87 16.51
C LEU A 149 -19.95 -4.54 17.84
N TYR A 150 -20.80 -5.54 17.78
CA TYR A 150 -21.30 -6.23 18.96
C TYR A 150 -20.53 -7.53 19.21
N VAL A 151 -20.14 -7.74 20.46
CA VAL A 151 -19.61 -9.02 20.92
C VAL A 151 -20.77 -9.98 21.09
N LYS A 152 -20.62 -11.23 20.63
CA LYS A 152 -21.61 -12.28 20.87
C LYS A 152 -21.80 -12.48 22.37
N TRP A 153 -23.04 -12.53 22.80
CA TRP A 153 -23.38 -12.92 24.15
C TRP A 153 -23.01 -14.39 24.37
N ILE A 154 -22.08 -14.64 25.26
CA ILE A 154 -21.61 -16.00 25.55
C ILE A 154 -22.57 -16.69 26.52
N ASP A 155 -23.32 -15.94 27.32
CA ASP A 155 -24.25 -16.45 28.32
C ASP A 155 -25.68 -16.36 27.81
N GLY A 156 -26.41 -17.46 27.85
CA GLY A 156 -27.82 -17.57 27.41
C GLY A 156 -28.84 -16.72 28.17
N GLU A 157 -28.42 -15.90 29.13
CA GLU A 157 -29.26 -14.94 29.83
C GLU A 157 -29.79 -13.80 28.93
N GLY A 158 -29.23 -13.68 27.73
CA GLY A 158 -29.61 -12.67 26.76
C GLY A 158 -30.64 -13.10 25.73
N GLU A 159 -30.98 -14.36 25.63
CA GLU A 159 -31.80 -14.91 24.54
C GLU A 159 -33.18 -14.27 24.43
N GLU A 160 -33.90 -14.09 25.52
CA GLU A 160 -35.23 -13.48 25.50
C GLU A 160 -35.23 -11.99 25.18
N ASN A 161 -34.17 -11.26 25.48
CA ASN A 161 -34.05 -9.84 25.17
C ASN A 161 -33.29 -9.54 23.86
N ASN A 162 -32.75 -10.53 23.22
CA ASN A 162 -31.82 -10.39 22.12
C ASN A 162 -32.34 -10.77 20.73
N ASP A 163 -33.59 -11.14 20.57
CA ASP A 163 -34.24 -11.31 19.26
C ASP A 163 -33.96 -10.13 18.29
N ARG A 164 -33.66 -8.96 18.87
CA ARG A 164 -33.29 -7.75 18.12
C ARG A 164 -31.91 -7.78 17.51
N HIS A 165 -31.00 -8.56 18.07
CA HIS A 165 -29.60 -8.65 17.65
C HIS A 165 -29.31 -9.89 16.83
N TYR A 166 -30.14 -10.92 16.92
CA TYR A 166 -29.99 -12.17 16.16
C TYR A 166 -30.32 -12.04 14.67
N GLU A 167 -31.12 -11.06 14.28
CA GLU A 167 -31.27 -10.67 12.87
C GLU A 167 -30.02 -9.99 12.32
N PHE A 168 -29.06 -9.72 13.16
CA PHE A 168 -27.79 -9.11 12.83
C PHE A 168 -26.76 -10.18 12.51
N VAL A 169 -26.39 -10.26 11.24
CA VAL A 169 -25.71 -11.42 10.66
C VAL A 169 -24.27 -11.63 11.13
N ASN A 170 -23.57 -10.62 11.69
CA ASN A 170 -22.13 -10.70 11.95
C ASN A 170 -21.64 -10.00 13.23
N PRO A 171 -22.01 -10.46 14.43
CA PRO A 171 -21.36 -10.02 15.65
C PRO A 171 -19.92 -10.58 15.73
N LEU A 172 -19.08 -9.97 16.59
CA LEU A 172 -17.80 -10.55 16.96
C LEU A 172 -18.06 -11.88 17.66
N THR A 173 -17.60 -12.98 17.10
CA THR A 173 -17.89 -14.34 17.55
C THR A 173 -16.62 -15.18 17.71
N GLU A 174 -16.76 -16.39 18.24
CA GLU A 174 -15.69 -17.39 18.32
C GLU A 174 -14.98 -17.65 16.99
N LYS A 175 -15.60 -17.35 15.83
CA LYS A 175 -14.95 -17.45 14.50
C LYS A 175 -13.84 -16.43 14.30
N SER A 176 -13.88 -15.32 15.03
CA SER A 176 -12.85 -14.28 15.01
C SER A 176 -12.03 -14.23 16.29
N GLU A 177 -12.43 -14.95 17.34
CA GLU A 177 -11.73 -14.98 18.62
C GLU A 177 -10.40 -15.74 18.50
N ASP A 178 -9.35 -15.13 19.07
CA ASP A 178 -7.96 -15.63 19.06
C ASP A 178 -7.39 -16.05 17.69
N ARG A 179 -7.96 -15.51 16.61
CA ARG A 179 -7.54 -15.81 15.24
C ARG A 179 -6.32 -14.98 14.81
N TRP A 180 -5.24 -15.05 15.59
CA TRP A 180 -3.96 -14.39 15.32
C TRP A 180 -3.31 -14.85 14.01
N ASP A 181 -3.67 -16.05 13.53
CA ASP A 181 -3.33 -16.53 12.20
C ASP A 181 -3.69 -15.57 11.08
N LYS A 182 -4.79 -14.82 11.19
CA LYS A 182 -5.20 -13.82 10.18
C LYS A 182 -4.17 -12.69 10.02
N ILE A 183 -3.54 -12.27 11.11
CA ILE A 183 -2.45 -11.28 11.06
C ILE A 183 -1.19 -11.92 10.51
N ALA A 184 -0.86 -13.14 10.95
CA ALA A 184 0.29 -13.87 10.45
C ALA A 184 0.18 -14.14 8.94
N ASP A 185 -1.00 -14.55 8.46
CA ASP A 185 -1.26 -14.77 7.03
C ASP A 185 -1.11 -13.49 6.22
N ALA A 186 -1.61 -12.36 6.74
CA ALA A 186 -1.42 -11.07 6.11
C ALA A 186 0.07 -10.70 6.01
N LEU A 187 0.86 -10.96 7.04
CA LEU A 187 2.31 -10.69 7.09
C LEU A 187 3.16 -11.71 6.31
N ASN A 188 2.63 -12.88 5.99
CA ASN A 188 3.31 -13.89 5.21
C ASN A 188 3.06 -13.77 3.69
N ARG A 189 2.22 -12.85 3.26
CA ARG A 189 2.06 -12.55 1.83
C ARG A 189 3.37 -11.99 1.27
N PRO A 190 3.67 -12.21 -0.02
CA PRO A 190 4.81 -11.55 -0.64
C PRO A 190 4.69 -10.03 -0.52
N SER A 191 5.70 -9.37 0.02
CA SER A 191 5.77 -7.90 0.09
C SER A 191 6.30 -7.30 -1.21
N LEU A 192 6.21 -5.98 -1.40
CA LEU A 192 6.91 -5.30 -2.50
C LEU A 192 8.40 -5.61 -2.47
N TYR A 193 9.02 -5.60 -1.28
CA TYR A 193 10.42 -5.99 -1.11
C TYR A 193 10.69 -7.40 -1.64
N SER A 194 9.86 -8.38 -1.31
CA SER A 194 10.01 -9.75 -1.80
C SER A 194 9.86 -9.84 -3.32
N LYS A 195 8.90 -9.11 -3.89
CA LYS A 195 8.71 -9.04 -5.34
C LYS A 195 9.93 -8.47 -6.06
N LEU A 196 10.52 -7.40 -5.52
CA LEU A 196 11.72 -6.80 -6.06
C LEU A 196 12.95 -7.69 -5.88
N LYS A 197 13.04 -8.42 -4.76
CA LYS A 197 14.12 -9.38 -4.48
C LYS A 197 14.08 -10.58 -5.42
N ASP A 198 12.89 -11.06 -5.74
CA ASP A 198 12.68 -12.20 -6.63
C ASP A 198 12.99 -11.87 -8.10
N PHE A 199 13.11 -10.56 -8.41
CA PHE A 199 13.50 -10.05 -9.71
C PHE A 199 14.96 -10.37 -10.03
N SER A 200 15.46 -11.47 -9.97
CA SER A 200 16.91 -11.70 -10.15
C SER A 200 17.26 -12.76 -11.20
N GLY A 201 16.24 -13.27 -11.87
CA GLY A 201 16.40 -14.50 -12.62
C GLY A 201 16.89 -14.42 -14.06
N ILE A 202 17.02 -13.20 -14.64
CA ILE A 202 17.15 -13.07 -16.11
C ILE A 202 18.58 -12.94 -16.64
N VAL A 203 19.56 -12.62 -15.81
CA VAL A 203 20.96 -12.41 -16.26
C VAL A 203 21.53 -13.66 -16.92
N HIS A 204 21.09 -14.84 -16.52
CA HIS A 204 21.52 -16.11 -17.10
C HIS A 204 20.93 -16.41 -18.49
N ILE A 205 19.90 -15.68 -18.91
CA ILE A 205 19.29 -15.80 -20.24
C ILE A 205 20.20 -15.10 -21.24
N LYS A 206 20.64 -15.78 -22.28
CA LYS A 206 21.54 -15.22 -23.31
C LYS A 206 20.76 -14.56 -24.44
N ASP A 207 19.63 -15.12 -24.80
CA ASP A 207 18.81 -14.61 -25.88
C ASP A 207 18.06 -13.32 -25.45
N HIS A 208 18.28 -12.23 -26.18
CA HIS A 208 17.72 -10.93 -25.86
C HIS A 208 16.20 -10.90 -26.00
N ALA A 209 15.61 -11.59 -26.98
CA ALA A 209 14.17 -11.63 -27.14
C ALA A 209 13.51 -12.35 -25.95
N GLN A 210 14.10 -13.47 -25.54
CA GLN A 210 13.65 -14.19 -24.34
C GLN A 210 13.83 -13.36 -23.06
N LYS A 211 14.93 -12.57 -22.96
CA LYS A 211 15.09 -11.61 -21.84
C LYS A 211 13.94 -10.60 -21.81
N TYR A 212 13.59 -10.02 -22.95
CA TYR A 212 12.49 -9.05 -23.01
C TYR A 212 11.16 -9.66 -22.58
N GLU A 213 10.82 -10.85 -23.05
CA GLU A 213 9.59 -11.54 -22.65
C GLU A 213 9.54 -11.80 -21.14
N GLU A 214 10.66 -12.26 -20.58
CA GLU A 214 10.73 -12.56 -19.15
C GLU A 214 10.70 -11.28 -18.31
N LEU A 215 11.39 -10.21 -18.70
CA LEU A 215 11.29 -8.90 -18.08
C LEU A 215 9.85 -8.39 -18.10
N GLN A 216 9.16 -8.50 -19.24
CA GLN A 216 7.78 -8.07 -19.37
C GLN A 216 6.85 -8.79 -18.40
N LYS A 217 7.04 -10.10 -18.20
CA LYS A 217 6.26 -10.88 -17.23
C LYS A 217 6.52 -10.42 -15.78
N GLN A 218 7.81 -10.28 -15.43
CA GLN A 218 8.19 -9.85 -14.08
C GLN A 218 7.74 -8.41 -13.79
N TYR A 219 7.87 -7.51 -14.75
CA TYR A 219 7.38 -6.14 -14.63
C TYR A 219 5.86 -6.08 -14.46
N THR A 220 5.13 -6.92 -15.20
CA THR A 220 3.68 -7.03 -15.01
C THR A 220 3.33 -7.42 -13.58
N CYS A 221 4.02 -8.39 -12.99
CA CYS A 221 3.80 -8.81 -11.61
C CYS A 221 4.13 -7.70 -10.60
N ILE A 222 5.22 -6.94 -10.82
CA ILE A 222 5.60 -5.82 -9.96
C ILE A 222 4.59 -4.67 -10.11
N ALA A 223 4.20 -4.31 -11.33
CA ALA A 223 3.23 -3.26 -11.60
C ALA A 223 1.87 -3.56 -10.94
N GLU A 224 1.39 -4.79 -11.11
CA GLU A 224 0.17 -5.25 -10.45
C GLU A 224 0.25 -5.07 -8.94
N TYR A 225 1.37 -5.47 -8.34
CA TYR A 225 1.58 -5.31 -6.90
C TYR A 225 1.57 -3.84 -6.48
N VAL A 226 2.32 -2.99 -7.18
CA VAL A 226 2.41 -1.55 -6.90
C VAL A 226 1.05 -0.86 -7.04
N PHE A 227 0.23 -1.28 -7.99
CA PHE A 227 -1.07 -0.63 -8.24
C PHE A 227 -2.18 -1.06 -7.27
N PHE A 228 -2.13 -2.28 -6.74
CA PHE A 228 -3.26 -2.84 -6.00
C PHE A 228 -2.96 -3.27 -4.57
N GLU A 229 -1.69 -3.45 -4.20
CA GLU A 229 -1.36 -4.07 -2.92
C GLU A 229 -0.89 -3.08 -1.85
N GLY A 230 -0.78 -1.78 -2.18
CA GLY A 230 -0.37 -0.81 -1.17
C GLY A 230 -0.23 0.63 -1.65
N TYR A 231 0.49 1.41 -0.88
CA TYR A 231 0.78 2.83 -1.13
C TYR A 231 2.04 3.28 -0.38
N PHE A 232 2.64 4.39 -0.80
CA PHE A 232 3.65 5.07 -0.01
C PHE A 232 2.98 5.95 1.06
N ASP A 233 3.31 5.71 2.30
CA ASP A 233 2.92 6.53 3.44
C ASP A 233 4.01 7.54 3.76
N VAL A 234 3.63 8.80 3.94
CA VAL A 234 4.53 9.88 4.34
C VAL A 234 4.10 10.43 5.68
N ASN A 235 4.85 10.10 6.71
CA ASN A 235 4.64 10.58 8.09
C ASN A 235 3.21 10.35 8.63
N GLY A 236 2.45 9.39 8.10
CA GLY A 236 1.04 9.16 8.47
C GLY A 236 0.06 10.26 8.08
N LYS A 237 0.53 11.26 7.32
CA LYS A 237 -0.27 12.43 6.93
C LYS A 237 -0.63 12.44 5.45
N ARG A 238 0.12 11.70 4.65
CA ARG A 238 -0.02 11.66 3.19
C ARG A 238 0.12 10.24 2.68
N LYS A 239 -0.72 9.87 1.72
CA LYS A 239 -0.64 8.60 1.00
C LYS A 239 -0.45 8.90 -0.48
N ILE A 240 0.46 8.17 -1.11
CA ILE A 240 0.71 8.25 -2.54
C ILE A 240 0.45 6.88 -3.15
N TYR A 241 -0.50 6.83 -4.06
CA TYR A 241 -0.88 5.63 -4.81
C TYR A 241 -0.37 5.76 -6.24
N PRO A 242 0.68 5.03 -6.63
CA PRO A 242 1.12 5.02 -8.02
C PRO A 242 0.01 4.53 -8.95
N THR A 243 -0.12 5.18 -10.11
CA THR A 243 -1.08 4.80 -11.18
C THR A 243 -0.40 4.57 -12.52
N ASP A 244 0.83 5.03 -12.68
CA ASP A 244 1.68 4.76 -13.83
C ASP A 244 3.13 4.62 -13.37
N ILE A 245 3.80 3.55 -13.83
CA ILE A 245 5.21 3.28 -13.53
C ILE A 245 5.97 2.87 -14.79
N GLU A 246 7.21 3.31 -14.88
CA GLU A 246 8.09 3.04 -16.02
C GLU A 246 9.34 2.29 -15.55
N PHE A 247 9.66 1.16 -16.16
CA PHE A 247 10.78 0.31 -15.78
C PHE A 247 12.06 0.62 -16.55
N TYR A 248 13.17 0.37 -15.88
CA TYR A 248 14.53 0.50 -16.39
C TYR A 248 15.34 -0.75 -16.05
N TYR A 249 16.19 -1.21 -16.97
CA TYR A 249 17.03 -2.37 -16.77
C TYR A 249 18.32 -2.30 -17.59
N HIS A 250 19.45 -2.50 -16.92
CA HIS A 250 20.75 -2.47 -17.52
C HIS A 250 21.66 -3.56 -16.92
N GLU A 251 22.31 -4.36 -17.76
CA GLU A 251 23.35 -5.31 -17.36
C GLU A 251 24.73 -4.71 -17.61
N GLU A 252 25.62 -4.77 -16.62
CA GLU A 252 26.98 -4.23 -16.72
C GLU A 252 27.88 -5.06 -17.64
N ASP A 253 27.63 -6.37 -17.79
CA ASP A 253 28.42 -7.23 -18.65
C ASP A 253 28.33 -6.81 -20.14
N ALA A 254 29.44 -6.89 -20.88
CA ALA A 254 29.56 -6.36 -22.26
C ALA A 254 28.48 -6.88 -23.23
N GLU A 255 28.11 -8.16 -23.12
CA GLU A 255 27.07 -8.79 -23.93
C GLU A 255 25.65 -8.70 -23.26
N GLY A 256 25.57 -8.00 -22.16
CA GLY A 256 24.31 -7.83 -21.42
C GLY A 256 23.34 -6.90 -22.13
N LEU A 257 22.08 -6.91 -21.64
CA LEU A 257 21.06 -5.99 -22.10
C LEU A 257 21.37 -4.58 -21.62
N LYS A 258 21.62 -3.66 -22.56
CA LYS A 258 21.98 -2.27 -22.24
C LYS A 258 20.78 -1.34 -22.21
N ASP A 259 20.78 -0.44 -21.25
CA ASP A 259 19.86 0.72 -21.19
C ASP A 259 20.68 2.01 -21.08
N PRO A 260 20.96 2.67 -22.20
CA PRO A 260 21.85 3.84 -22.26
C PRO A 260 21.35 5.07 -21.50
N ILE A 261 20.08 5.05 -21.10
CA ILE A 261 19.48 6.15 -20.35
C ILE A 261 19.34 5.83 -18.86
N MET A 262 19.75 4.63 -18.44
CA MET A 262 19.71 4.33 -17.03
C MET A 262 20.68 5.24 -16.28
N TYR A 263 20.16 5.98 -15.36
CA TYR A 263 20.70 7.19 -14.79
C TYR A 263 22.07 7.02 -14.10
N HIS A 264 22.28 5.90 -13.47
CA HIS A 264 23.45 5.66 -12.62
C HIS A 264 24.27 4.44 -13.06
N THR A 265 24.35 4.22 -14.34
CA THR A 265 25.25 3.21 -14.92
C THR A 265 26.65 3.78 -15.10
N ASP A 266 27.67 2.89 -15.12
CA ASP A 266 29.04 3.27 -15.44
C ASP A 266 29.14 3.92 -16.81
N ASP A 267 28.37 3.43 -17.80
CA ASP A 267 28.33 3.96 -19.17
C ASP A 267 27.84 5.40 -19.20
N HIS A 268 26.88 5.77 -18.34
CA HIS A 268 26.29 7.11 -18.30
C HIS A 268 27.20 8.12 -17.59
N GLU A 269 27.68 7.76 -16.41
CA GLU A 269 28.45 8.67 -15.54
C GLU A 269 29.96 8.61 -15.81
N LYS A 270 30.43 7.66 -16.63
CA LYS A 270 31.85 7.37 -16.90
C LYS A 270 32.67 7.17 -15.62
N LYS A 271 32.05 6.65 -14.59
CA LYS A 271 32.64 6.28 -13.31
C LYS A 271 31.88 5.15 -12.68
N GLN A 272 32.57 4.30 -11.96
CA GLN A 272 31.96 3.21 -11.24
C GLN A 272 31.13 3.77 -10.06
N LEU A 273 29.84 3.52 -10.08
CA LEU A 273 28.92 3.87 -9.01
C LEU A 273 28.59 2.65 -8.18
N ASP A 274 28.41 2.87 -6.87
CA ASP A 274 27.90 1.81 -6.02
C ASP A 274 26.47 1.44 -6.40
N TYR A 275 26.14 0.16 -6.18
CA TYR A 275 24.78 -0.32 -6.37
C TYR A 275 23.89 0.18 -5.25
N TYR A 276 22.69 0.62 -5.59
CA TYR A 276 21.70 1.00 -4.59
C TYR A 276 21.18 -0.22 -3.85
N PRO A 277 20.91 -0.09 -2.54
CA PRO A 277 20.24 -1.15 -1.81
C PRO A 277 18.87 -1.47 -2.41
N LEU A 278 18.44 -2.71 -2.25
CA LEU A 278 17.13 -3.17 -2.70
C LEU A 278 16.00 -2.32 -2.07
N SER A 279 15.02 -1.94 -2.87
CA SER A 279 13.86 -1.08 -2.52
C SER A 279 14.23 0.31 -1.98
N SER A 280 15.38 0.84 -2.36
CA SER A 280 15.74 2.22 -2.06
C SER A 280 14.96 3.21 -2.90
N LEU A 281 14.67 4.36 -2.31
CA LEU A 281 14.10 5.50 -3.02
C LEU A 281 15.23 6.35 -3.56
N ASN A 282 15.31 6.47 -4.89
CA ASN A 282 16.29 7.30 -5.56
C ASN A 282 15.61 8.51 -6.20
N PHE A 283 15.94 9.70 -5.68
CA PHE A 283 15.41 10.98 -6.16
C PHE A 283 16.32 11.55 -7.22
N HIS A 284 15.78 11.87 -8.38
CA HIS A 284 16.52 12.47 -9.49
C HIS A 284 15.64 13.45 -10.30
N VAL A 285 16.22 14.16 -11.26
CA VAL A 285 15.53 15.24 -12.00
C VAL A 285 14.24 14.83 -12.72
N SER A 286 14.06 13.54 -13.01
CA SER A 286 12.86 13.03 -13.69
C SER A 286 11.79 12.49 -12.73
N GLY A 287 12.08 12.40 -11.43
CA GLY A 287 11.13 11.92 -10.42
C GLY A 287 11.74 11.01 -9.36
N LEU A 288 11.00 10.02 -8.94
CA LEU A 288 11.36 9.05 -7.92
C LEU A 288 11.43 7.65 -8.48
N ASP A 289 12.60 7.05 -8.40
CA ASP A 289 12.80 5.63 -8.67
C ASP A 289 12.73 4.79 -7.40
N VAL A 290 12.19 3.60 -7.53
CA VAL A 290 12.36 2.51 -6.57
C VAL A 290 13.32 1.51 -7.17
N THR A 291 14.48 1.31 -6.53
CA THR A 291 15.59 0.51 -7.07
C THR A 291 15.54 -0.95 -6.64
N PHE A 292 15.97 -1.84 -7.52
CA PHE A 292 16.12 -3.28 -7.25
C PHE A 292 17.32 -3.86 -7.97
N GLU A 293 18.48 -3.27 -7.70
CA GLU A 293 19.77 -3.62 -8.28
C GLU A 293 20.39 -4.84 -7.59
N ASN A 294 21.29 -5.52 -8.30
CA ASN A 294 22.03 -6.64 -7.75
C ASN A 294 23.51 -6.61 -8.20
N LYS A 295 24.39 -6.32 -7.26
CA LYS A 295 25.84 -6.24 -7.48
C LYS A 295 26.47 -7.56 -7.86
N GLU A 296 26.03 -8.66 -7.26
CA GLU A 296 26.59 -9.99 -7.52
C GLU A 296 26.28 -10.46 -8.95
N LYS A 297 25.07 -10.14 -9.43
CA LYS A 297 24.60 -10.47 -10.78
C LYS A 297 24.87 -9.37 -11.78
N LYS A 298 25.47 -8.26 -11.37
CA LYS A 298 25.88 -7.13 -12.21
C LYS A 298 24.76 -6.55 -13.07
N TYR A 299 23.58 -6.35 -12.49
CA TYR A 299 22.51 -5.61 -13.16
C TYR A 299 21.99 -4.48 -12.29
N ARG A 300 21.52 -3.44 -12.95
CA ARG A 300 20.80 -2.33 -12.35
C ARG A 300 19.36 -2.35 -12.82
N ALA A 301 18.44 -2.11 -11.93
CA ALA A 301 17.02 -2.07 -12.24
C ALA A 301 16.29 -1.11 -11.32
N SER A 302 15.29 -0.43 -11.86
CA SER A 302 14.39 0.45 -11.12
C SER A 302 13.04 0.57 -11.80
N PHE A 303 12.06 1.09 -11.08
CA PHE A 303 10.89 1.69 -11.71
C PHE A 303 10.72 3.14 -11.25
N LEU A 304 10.42 4.03 -12.19
CA LEU A 304 10.07 5.41 -11.98
C LEU A 304 8.56 5.53 -11.78
N ILE A 305 8.11 6.26 -10.76
CA ILE A 305 6.71 6.62 -10.59
C ILE A 305 6.40 7.79 -11.53
N ARG A 306 5.55 7.53 -12.53
CA ARG A 306 5.18 8.50 -13.57
C ARG A 306 3.93 9.29 -13.20
N GLU A 307 2.91 8.58 -12.74
CA GLU A 307 1.64 9.16 -12.32
C GLU A 307 1.20 8.56 -10.98
N TYR A 308 0.46 9.34 -10.21
CA TYR A 308 0.04 8.94 -8.89
C TYR A 308 -1.11 9.79 -8.37
N LYS A 309 -1.84 9.26 -7.40
CA LYS A 309 -2.86 9.99 -6.63
C LYS A 309 -2.35 10.29 -5.24
N VAL A 310 -2.66 11.49 -4.75
CA VAL A 310 -2.29 11.95 -3.40
C VAL A 310 -3.54 12.06 -2.54
N PHE A 311 -3.47 11.48 -1.36
CA PHE A 311 -4.50 11.64 -0.32
C PHE A 311 -3.85 12.25 0.91
N ASP A 312 -4.34 13.42 1.32
CA ASP A 312 -3.91 14.09 2.54
C ASP A 312 -4.92 13.88 3.67
N PHE A 313 -4.38 13.77 4.89
CA PHE A 313 -5.19 13.67 6.09
C PHE A 313 -5.52 15.08 6.61
N ASN A 314 -6.80 15.48 6.60
CA ASN A 314 -7.25 16.81 7.05
C ASN A 314 -7.53 16.92 8.57
N GLY A 315 -7.02 15.98 9.37
CA GLY A 315 -7.33 15.89 10.80
C GLY A 315 -8.57 15.03 11.11
N LYS A 316 -9.38 14.69 10.10
CA LYS A 316 -10.61 13.92 10.26
C LYS A 316 -10.76 12.80 9.24
N ASP A 317 -10.45 13.08 7.99
CA ASP A 317 -10.64 12.17 6.86
C ASP A 317 -9.45 12.23 5.89
N TRP A 318 -9.25 11.15 5.14
CA TRP A 318 -8.37 11.12 3.99
C TRP A 318 -9.11 11.72 2.79
N ILE A 319 -8.55 12.76 2.21
CA ILE A 319 -9.11 13.47 1.05
C ILE A 319 -8.13 13.34 -0.09
N GLU A 320 -8.62 12.94 -1.25
CA GLU A 320 -7.85 13.02 -2.49
C GLU A 320 -7.60 14.49 -2.81
N THR A 321 -6.34 14.90 -2.78
CA THR A 321 -5.94 16.30 -2.96
C THR A 321 -5.33 16.56 -4.31
N LYS A 322 -4.73 15.53 -4.92
CA LYS A 322 -4.12 15.60 -6.24
C LYS A 322 -4.30 14.32 -7.03
N ASP A 323 -4.51 14.46 -8.31
CA ASP A 323 -4.34 13.47 -9.34
C ASP A 323 -3.23 13.98 -10.28
N CYS A 324 -2.05 13.37 -10.20
CA CYS A 324 -0.84 13.85 -10.84
C CYS A 324 -0.56 13.04 -12.11
N GLU A 325 -1.26 13.39 -13.18
CA GLU A 325 -1.03 12.81 -14.50
C GLU A 325 0.18 13.49 -15.18
N ASN A 326 1.06 12.70 -15.77
CA ASN A 326 2.24 13.13 -16.57
C ASN A 326 3.19 14.11 -15.83
N ARG A 327 3.29 14.01 -14.52
CA ARG A 327 4.05 14.94 -13.68
C ARG A 327 4.95 14.26 -12.66
N SER A 328 5.74 13.29 -13.10
CA SER A 328 6.66 12.53 -12.23
C SER A 328 7.57 13.41 -11.35
N THR A 329 7.98 14.57 -11.85
CA THR A 329 8.87 15.49 -11.14
C THR A 329 8.21 16.15 -9.92
N TYR A 330 6.88 16.29 -9.89
CA TYR A 330 6.17 16.87 -8.74
C TYR A 330 6.13 15.95 -7.52
N ILE A 331 6.50 14.69 -7.66
CA ILE A 331 6.52 13.76 -6.54
C ILE A 331 7.42 14.22 -5.40
N TYR A 332 8.46 15.01 -5.68
CA TYR A 332 9.29 15.61 -4.63
C TYR A 332 8.49 16.54 -3.73
N GLU A 333 7.68 17.42 -4.32
CA GLU A 333 6.85 18.33 -3.57
C GLU A 333 5.85 17.56 -2.73
N ASP A 334 5.28 16.51 -3.30
CA ASP A 334 4.27 15.70 -2.62
C ASP A 334 4.85 14.81 -1.53
N LEU A 335 6.11 14.40 -1.62
CA LEU A 335 6.76 13.58 -0.59
C LEU A 335 7.49 14.43 0.46
N LEU A 336 8.14 15.52 0.07
CA LEU A 336 9.13 16.20 0.91
C LEU A 336 8.72 17.60 1.35
N MET A 337 7.85 18.30 0.59
CA MET A 337 7.43 19.65 0.93
C MET A 337 6.41 19.66 2.08
N ASN A 338 6.44 20.74 2.85
CA ASN A 338 5.53 20.97 3.97
C ASN A 338 5.70 20.00 5.16
N ILE A 339 6.84 19.31 5.25
CA ILE A 339 7.21 18.54 6.43
C ILE A 339 8.08 19.43 7.31
N PRO A 340 7.67 19.72 8.56
CA PRO A 340 8.50 20.45 9.50
C PRO A 340 9.83 19.72 9.75
N LEU A 341 10.94 20.42 9.74
CA LEU A 341 12.27 19.85 10.03
C LEU A 341 12.32 19.09 11.37
N SER A 342 11.51 19.53 12.32
CA SER A 342 11.38 18.89 13.65
C SER A 342 10.71 17.51 13.61
N GLU A 343 9.96 17.18 12.57
CA GLU A 343 9.26 15.90 12.46
C GLU A 343 10.12 14.83 11.78
N GLY A 344 11.14 15.23 11.02
CA GLY A 344 11.86 14.33 10.13
C GLY A 344 11.00 13.81 8.97
N ILE A 345 11.60 13.00 8.11
CA ILE A 345 10.93 12.41 6.95
C ILE A 345 10.91 10.90 7.11
N ASN A 346 9.71 10.32 7.13
CA ASN A 346 9.51 8.89 7.17
C ASN A 346 8.59 8.49 6.02
N ILE A 347 9.18 7.85 5.01
CA ILE A 347 8.47 7.32 3.84
C ILE A 347 8.57 5.80 3.89
N LYS A 348 7.43 5.12 3.82
CA LYS A 348 7.37 3.65 3.79
C LYS A 348 6.32 3.17 2.81
N TRP A 349 6.56 2.00 2.26
CA TRP A 349 5.51 1.23 1.61
C TRP A 349 4.63 0.58 2.67
N ILE A 350 3.32 0.71 2.54
CA ILE A 350 2.31 0.06 3.40
C ILE A 350 1.48 -0.87 2.54
N ASP A 351 1.52 -2.15 2.88
CA ASP A 351 0.69 -3.15 2.22
C ASP A 351 -0.78 -2.96 2.63
N CYS A 352 -1.60 -2.62 1.66
CA CYS A 352 -3.03 -2.35 1.83
C CYS A 352 -3.77 -2.78 0.55
N PRO A 353 -4.04 -4.10 0.42
CA PRO A 353 -4.67 -4.64 -0.78
C PRO A 353 -5.97 -3.92 -1.13
N SER A 354 -6.11 -3.56 -2.39
CA SER A 354 -7.34 -2.99 -2.95
C SER A 354 -8.04 -4.01 -3.86
N VAL A 355 -9.32 -3.80 -4.10
CA VAL A 355 -10.06 -4.67 -5.01
C VAL A 355 -9.55 -4.49 -6.43
N LYS A 356 -9.09 -5.60 -7.02
CA LYS A 356 -8.72 -5.69 -8.42
C LYS A 356 -9.83 -6.45 -9.18
N GLU A 357 -10.28 -5.89 -10.30
CA GLU A 357 -11.20 -6.62 -11.17
C GLU A 357 -10.52 -7.85 -11.76
N ALA A 358 -11.22 -8.97 -11.82
CA ALA A 358 -10.66 -10.23 -12.32
C ALA A 358 -10.21 -10.13 -13.80
N SER A 359 -10.80 -9.21 -14.56
CA SER A 359 -10.47 -8.93 -15.96
C SER A 359 -9.33 -7.92 -16.13
N TRP A 360 -8.83 -7.32 -15.06
CA TRP A 360 -7.80 -6.28 -15.16
C TRP A 360 -6.52 -6.80 -15.80
N LYS A 361 -6.02 -6.02 -16.73
CA LYS A 361 -4.70 -6.16 -17.33
C LYS A 361 -4.07 -4.79 -17.42
N PRO A 362 -2.76 -4.64 -17.18
CA PRO A 362 -2.12 -3.35 -17.32
C PRO A 362 -2.19 -2.89 -18.78
N ILE A 363 -2.42 -1.60 -18.96
CA ILE A 363 -2.19 -0.96 -20.25
C ILE A 363 -0.68 -0.72 -20.34
N VAL A 364 -0.06 -1.17 -21.40
CA VAL A 364 1.41 -1.13 -21.55
C VAL A 364 1.77 -0.26 -22.74
N PHE A 365 2.70 0.67 -22.52
CA PHE A 365 3.16 1.63 -23.52
C PHE A 365 4.70 1.56 -23.66
N SER A 366 5.20 2.14 -24.76
CA SER A 366 6.61 2.49 -24.85
C SER A 366 6.96 3.53 -23.79
N ARG A 367 8.20 3.52 -23.31
CA ARG A 367 8.68 4.48 -22.30
C ARG A 367 8.49 5.94 -22.76
N VAL A 368 8.08 6.81 -21.84
CA VAL A 368 7.67 8.18 -22.16
C VAL A 368 8.88 9.05 -22.47
N ASN A 369 8.92 9.66 -23.68
CA ASN A 369 10.01 10.52 -24.15
C ASN A 369 11.39 9.86 -24.16
N VAL A 370 11.43 8.53 -24.21
CA VAL A 370 12.66 7.75 -24.35
C VAL A 370 12.89 7.41 -25.81
N ALA A 371 14.04 7.85 -26.33
CA ALA A 371 14.44 7.51 -27.67
C ALA A 371 14.85 6.04 -27.78
N ASN A 372 14.65 5.44 -28.94
CA ASN A 372 15.37 4.23 -29.29
C ASN A 372 16.85 4.57 -29.48
N TYR A 373 17.70 3.63 -29.10
CA TYR A 373 19.15 3.80 -29.21
C TYR A 373 19.71 2.74 -30.12
N VAL A 374 20.54 3.19 -31.07
CA VAL A 374 21.29 2.31 -31.92
C VAL A 374 22.77 2.34 -31.53
N LYS A 375 23.43 1.20 -31.60
CA LYS A 375 24.86 1.10 -31.32
C LYS A 375 25.63 1.67 -32.51
N ASP A 376 26.37 2.75 -32.31
CA ASP A 376 27.18 3.42 -33.33
C ASP A 376 28.61 2.84 -33.37
N THR A 377 29.17 2.59 -32.18
CA THR A 377 30.49 1.97 -32.01
C THR A 377 30.41 0.96 -30.84
N GLU A 378 31.52 0.21 -30.59
CA GLU A 378 31.56 -0.69 -29.45
C GLU A 378 31.31 -0.01 -28.11
N GLU A 379 31.60 1.28 -28.02
CA GLU A 379 31.51 2.07 -26.78
C GLU A 379 30.36 3.08 -26.75
N ASN A 380 29.65 3.30 -27.89
CA ASN A 380 28.69 4.41 -28.01
C ASN A 380 27.30 3.94 -28.45
N TYR A 381 26.27 4.50 -27.75
CA TYR A 381 24.86 4.42 -28.14
C TYR A 381 24.37 5.81 -28.53
N ILE A 382 23.79 5.94 -29.72
CA ILE A 382 23.19 7.19 -30.18
C ILE A 382 21.66 7.07 -30.28
N LYS A 383 20.97 8.17 -30.08
CA LYS A 383 19.53 8.24 -30.29
C LYS A 383 19.21 8.06 -31.77
N GLU A 384 18.26 7.18 -32.07
CA GLU A 384 17.77 7.01 -33.43
C GLU A 384 16.97 8.23 -33.86
N GLU A 385 17.65 9.15 -34.59
CA GLU A 385 17.10 10.41 -35.09
C GLU A 385 16.64 10.23 -36.53
N ILE A 386 15.53 10.86 -36.91
CA ILE A 386 15.08 10.95 -38.29
C ILE A 386 15.13 12.41 -38.73
N ASP A 387 15.62 12.67 -39.91
CA ASP A 387 15.57 14.02 -40.49
C ASP A 387 14.15 14.44 -40.85
N LYS A 388 13.94 15.77 -40.95
CA LYS A 388 12.61 16.36 -41.16
C LYS A 388 11.92 15.84 -42.43
N ASN A 389 12.68 15.77 -43.54
CA ASN A 389 12.10 15.37 -44.82
C ASN A 389 11.68 13.90 -44.82
N SER A 390 12.49 13.03 -44.26
CA SER A 390 12.14 11.61 -44.09
C SER A 390 10.97 11.42 -43.17
N PHE A 391 10.87 12.19 -42.07
CA PHE A 391 9.74 12.16 -41.14
C PHE A 391 8.42 12.58 -41.82
N GLU A 392 8.44 13.64 -42.64
CA GLU A 392 7.26 14.13 -43.37
C GLU A 392 6.75 13.17 -44.44
N GLN A 393 7.56 12.20 -44.87
CA GLN A 393 7.19 11.15 -45.83
C GLN A 393 6.52 9.93 -45.16
N LEU A 394 6.61 9.82 -43.82
CA LEU A 394 5.97 8.74 -43.07
C LEU A 394 4.45 8.92 -43.05
N SER A 395 3.74 7.79 -43.01
CA SER A 395 2.29 7.81 -42.72
C SER A 395 2.01 8.39 -41.33
N LEU A 396 0.78 8.84 -41.07
CA LEU A 396 0.36 9.34 -39.75
C LEU A 396 0.55 8.29 -38.64
N GLU A 397 0.35 7.01 -38.98
CA GLU A 397 0.56 5.91 -38.05
C GLU A 397 2.04 5.72 -37.71
N GLU A 398 2.91 5.77 -38.70
CA GLU A 398 4.35 5.68 -38.50
C GLU A 398 4.90 6.88 -37.71
N GLN A 399 4.38 8.09 -37.98
CA GLN A 399 4.78 9.31 -37.24
C GLN A 399 4.48 9.20 -35.73
N GLN A 400 3.50 8.44 -35.30
CA GLN A 400 3.19 8.20 -33.88
C GLN A 400 4.33 7.47 -33.15
N ASN A 401 5.21 6.78 -33.87
CA ASN A 401 6.39 6.12 -33.30
C ASN A 401 7.56 7.08 -33.02
N TYR A 402 7.38 8.37 -33.21
CA TYR A 402 8.39 9.39 -32.97
C TYR A 402 7.91 10.44 -31.97
N PHE A 403 8.85 11.10 -31.32
CA PHE A 403 8.58 12.25 -30.48
C PHE A 403 9.53 13.41 -30.82
N SER A 404 9.15 14.62 -30.44
CA SER A 404 9.97 15.82 -30.67
C SER A 404 10.70 16.22 -29.40
N TYR A 405 12.01 16.47 -29.51
CA TYR A 405 12.80 17.02 -28.44
C TYR A 405 13.87 17.95 -29.00
N SER A 406 13.98 19.18 -28.48
CA SER A 406 14.92 20.21 -28.93
C SER A 406 14.92 20.44 -30.47
N GLY A 407 13.73 20.40 -31.07
CA GLY A 407 13.57 20.63 -32.53
C GLY A 407 13.91 19.46 -33.43
N LYS A 408 14.32 18.35 -32.86
CA LYS A 408 14.64 17.09 -33.56
C LYS A 408 13.56 16.05 -33.36
N LYS A 409 13.47 15.08 -34.26
CA LYS A 409 12.56 13.94 -34.19
C LYS A 409 13.34 12.67 -33.85
N PHE A 410 12.91 11.99 -32.80
CA PHE A 410 13.53 10.74 -32.35
C PHE A 410 12.51 9.61 -32.37
N LYS A 411 12.92 8.44 -32.84
CA LYS A 411 12.12 7.24 -32.75
C LYS A 411 11.91 6.88 -31.28
N LYS A 412 10.69 6.55 -30.92
CA LYS A 412 10.35 6.08 -29.57
C LYS A 412 11.04 4.74 -29.29
N CYS A 413 11.43 4.54 -28.04
CA CYS A 413 11.96 3.26 -27.59
C CYS A 413 10.93 2.14 -27.87
N ASP A 414 11.42 1.03 -28.41
CA ASP A 414 10.62 -0.18 -28.68
C ASP A 414 10.31 -0.99 -27.42
N ARG A 415 10.88 -0.63 -26.28
CA ARG A 415 10.66 -1.30 -25.00
C ARG A 415 9.34 -0.85 -24.39
N MET A 416 8.38 -1.77 -24.35
CA MET A 416 7.04 -1.57 -23.78
C MET A 416 7.07 -1.74 -22.26
N TRP A 417 7.76 -0.84 -21.56
CA TRP A 417 8.05 -0.93 -20.13
C TRP A 417 7.40 0.17 -19.29
N ASN A 418 6.43 0.89 -19.85
CA ASN A 418 5.58 1.80 -19.13
C ASN A 418 4.22 1.13 -18.90
N PHE A 419 3.82 1.03 -17.64
CA PHE A 419 2.61 0.35 -17.17
C PHE A 419 1.66 1.34 -16.53
N HIS A 420 0.42 1.36 -17.01
CA HIS A 420 -0.65 2.19 -16.47
C HIS A 420 -1.73 1.31 -15.85
N LYS A 421 -2.31 1.78 -14.69
CA LYS A 421 -3.32 1.08 -13.90
C LYS A 421 -4.65 0.96 -14.59
#